data_6e8f22ebfb5068f4c62428f02256e30f
#
_entry.id   6e8f22ebfb5068f4c62428f02256e30f
#
_cell.length_a   1.000
_cell.length_b   1.000
_cell.length_c   1.000
_cell.angle_alpha   90.00
_cell.angle_beta   90.00
_cell.angle_gamma   90.00
#
_symmetry.space_group_name_H-M   'P 1'
#
loop_
_entity.id
_entity.type
_entity.pdbx_description
1 polymer ?
#
loop_
_entity_poly.entity_id
_entity_poly.type
_entity_poly.pdbx_seq_one_letter_code
_entity_poly.pdbx_strand_id
1 'polypeptide(L)'
;MLPTRPGEELEPGLRFSRSSTELGLRLTFLVKDEVEVHVEVNPIEDELKFAVRTKRLGLAYRTGGAEHVDQKLGLRVCEAVARAIQRREHEVLARLARDADASVQLEGTTRIREIRVSRILELAGTPDARFYTLSPYVGCLIGCRFCYAQSRLNPIRSLLHQPKLRWGSYVDVRVNAAEVLAEALRALPRRPIKFCPIVSDPYQAVEQRAQVTRRCIEVLRDAEDPPPSMVMTRSSLILRDFDLITETPRIWVGASIPTIDDEVRKHFEPRAASIPERLEMLRRFKRAGVKRCVIVQPMLPGNITALADGLAEVVESVSIGVLRGEQGAEEDFAEAEYSHCRDEAWQRDAALELKEALEGRGVSVWLSELPPEVAAWRPQGSP
;
A
#
# COMPACT_ATOMS: atom_id res chain seq x y z
N MET A 1 -15.59 25.55 11.27
CA MET A 1 -14.40 24.84 11.82
C MET A 1 -14.37 23.49 11.15
N LEU A 2 -13.21 22.93 10.85
CA LEU A 2 -13.16 21.59 10.25
C LEU A 2 -13.72 20.57 11.26
N PRO A 3 -14.71 19.74 10.88
CA PRO A 3 -15.24 18.70 11.75
C PRO A 3 -14.14 17.64 12.03
N THR A 4 -14.19 17.06 13.22
CA THR A 4 -13.22 16.06 13.67
C THR A 4 -13.88 14.78 14.16
N ARG A 5 -15.21 14.78 14.33
CA ARG A 5 -15.97 13.61 14.73
C ARG A 5 -16.87 13.16 13.58
N PRO A 6 -16.99 11.85 13.32
CA PRO A 6 -17.92 11.33 12.34
C PRO A 6 -19.33 11.87 12.57
N GLY A 7 -20.00 12.25 11.49
CA GLY A 7 -21.36 12.82 11.51
C GLY A 7 -21.44 14.35 11.67
N GLU A 8 -20.35 15.04 12.08
CA GLU A 8 -20.34 16.50 12.14
C GLU A 8 -20.44 17.11 10.72
N GLU A 9 -21.25 18.14 10.57
CA GLU A 9 -21.35 18.87 9.30
C GLU A 9 -20.25 19.93 9.15
N LEU A 10 -19.63 19.95 7.99
CA LEU A 10 -18.73 21.02 7.57
C LEU A 10 -19.52 22.20 6.97
N GLU A 11 -20.47 21.88 6.13
CA GLU A 11 -21.48 22.76 5.50
C GLU A 11 -22.77 21.96 5.35
N PRO A 12 -23.95 22.59 5.16
CA PRO A 12 -25.20 21.86 5.00
C PRO A 12 -25.14 20.76 3.95
N GLY A 13 -25.43 19.54 4.35
CA GLY A 13 -25.39 18.34 3.50
C GLY A 13 -23.98 17.83 3.20
N LEU A 14 -22.94 18.31 3.91
CA LEU A 14 -21.56 17.83 3.80
C LEU A 14 -21.09 17.36 5.16
N ARG A 15 -21.20 16.06 5.43
CA ARG A 15 -20.85 15.46 6.72
C ARG A 15 -19.49 14.80 6.69
N PHE A 16 -18.69 15.06 7.71
CA PHE A 16 -17.42 14.39 7.90
C PHE A 16 -17.66 12.92 8.28
N SER A 17 -17.03 12.03 7.55
CA SER A 17 -17.10 10.59 7.79
C SER A 17 -15.87 10.11 8.58
N ARG A 18 -14.67 10.43 8.08
CA ARG A 18 -13.42 9.94 8.66
C ARG A 18 -12.19 10.68 8.15
N SER A 19 -11.07 10.44 8.82
CA SER A 19 -9.72 10.76 8.32
C SER A 19 -8.86 9.50 8.23
N SER A 20 -7.90 9.50 7.31
CA SER A 20 -6.88 8.48 7.18
C SER A 20 -5.54 9.13 6.89
N THR A 21 -4.46 8.55 7.43
CA THR A 21 -3.08 9.03 7.24
C THR A 21 -2.21 8.01 6.50
N GLU A 22 -2.79 6.95 5.97
CA GLU A 22 -2.03 5.85 5.33
C GLU A 22 -1.27 6.28 4.07
N LEU A 23 -1.95 7.00 3.19
CA LEU A 23 -1.42 7.43 1.89
C LEU A 23 -1.33 8.95 1.79
N GLY A 24 -1.24 9.62 2.90
CA GLY A 24 -1.43 11.02 3.00
C GLY A 24 -2.57 11.35 3.95
N LEU A 25 -2.70 12.60 4.37
CA LEU A 25 -3.89 13.01 5.09
C LEU A 25 -5.06 13.01 4.12
N ARG A 26 -5.97 12.06 4.31
CA ARG A 26 -7.21 11.98 3.57
C ARG A 26 -8.38 12.26 4.50
N LEU A 27 -9.23 13.18 4.10
CA LEU A 27 -10.49 13.49 4.77
C LEU A 27 -11.63 12.96 3.90
N THR A 28 -12.54 12.20 4.47
CA THR A 28 -13.71 11.67 3.75
C THR A 28 -14.97 12.36 4.25
N PHE A 29 -15.76 12.82 3.30
CA PHE A 29 -17.06 13.43 3.54
C PHE A 29 -18.16 12.67 2.82
N LEU A 30 -19.33 12.62 3.43
CA LEU A 30 -20.58 12.20 2.79
C LEU A 30 -21.34 13.45 2.33
N VAL A 31 -21.70 13.47 1.05
CA VAL A 31 -22.51 14.53 0.47
C VAL A 31 -23.94 14.02 0.36
N LYS A 32 -24.87 14.70 1.00
CA LYS A 32 -26.31 14.33 1.10
C LYS A 32 -26.53 12.88 1.57
N ASP A 33 -25.61 12.38 2.40
CA ASP A 33 -25.57 11.01 2.93
C ASP A 33 -25.45 9.88 1.86
N GLU A 34 -25.18 10.20 0.59
CA GLU A 34 -25.13 9.24 -0.51
C GLU A 34 -23.76 9.09 -1.15
N VAL A 35 -23.03 10.21 -1.33
CA VAL A 35 -21.79 10.23 -2.11
C VAL A 35 -20.57 10.46 -1.24
N GLU A 36 -19.63 9.50 -1.19
CA GLU A 36 -18.33 9.69 -0.54
C GLU A 36 -17.40 10.54 -1.43
N VAL A 37 -16.91 11.65 -0.88
CA VAL A 37 -15.83 12.46 -1.46
C VAL A 37 -14.62 12.41 -0.56
N HIS A 38 -13.50 11.95 -1.11
CA HIS A 38 -12.23 11.94 -0.42
C HIS A 38 -11.42 13.17 -0.80
N VAL A 39 -11.00 13.97 0.18
CA VAL A 39 -10.11 15.10 -0.01
C VAL A 39 -8.73 14.71 0.48
N GLU A 40 -7.76 14.68 -0.42
CA GLU A 40 -6.34 14.50 -0.10
C GLU A 40 -5.72 15.86 0.21
N VAL A 41 -5.10 15.98 1.38
CA VAL A 41 -4.42 17.19 1.84
C VAL A 41 -2.93 16.91 1.84
N ASN A 42 -2.19 17.66 1.03
CA ASN A 42 -0.74 17.50 0.88
C ASN A 42 -0.02 18.83 1.08
N PRO A 43 1.25 18.85 1.47
CA PRO A 43 2.09 20.04 1.33
C PRO A 43 2.12 20.48 -0.14
N ILE A 44 2.30 21.77 -0.38
CA ILE A 44 2.49 22.24 -1.75
C ILE A 44 3.89 21.82 -2.20
N GLU A 45 3.93 20.97 -3.22
CA GLU A 45 5.11 20.61 -3.99
C GLU A 45 4.87 21.02 -5.44
N ASP A 46 5.91 21.49 -6.12
CA ASP A 46 5.76 22.13 -7.44
C ASP A 46 5.26 21.19 -8.55
N GLU A 47 5.47 19.90 -8.39
CA GLU A 47 5.12 18.89 -9.41
C GLU A 47 3.69 18.33 -9.27
N LEU A 48 2.98 18.61 -8.16
CA LEU A 48 1.66 18.04 -7.92
C LEU A 48 0.55 18.98 -8.42
N LYS A 49 -0.43 18.40 -9.14
CA LYS A 49 -1.65 19.10 -9.54
C LYS A 49 -2.66 19.06 -8.40
N PHE A 50 -3.02 20.23 -7.89
CA PHE A 50 -4.04 20.39 -6.85
C PHE A 50 -5.31 21.04 -7.43
N ALA A 51 -6.46 20.60 -6.93
CA ALA A 51 -7.75 21.22 -7.25
C ALA A 51 -7.89 22.58 -6.56
N VAL A 52 -7.42 22.68 -5.33
CA VAL A 52 -7.42 23.93 -4.52
C VAL A 52 -6.07 24.04 -3.80
N ARG A 53 -5.54 25.25 -3.70
CA ARG A 53 -4.32 25.56 -2.93
C ARG A 53 -4.63 26.55 -1.81
N THR A 54 -4.05 26.32 -0.63
CA THR A 54 -3.91 27.30 0.45
C THR A 54 -2.49 27.87 0.44
N LYS A 55 -2.08 28.60 1.47
CA LYS A 55 -0.70 29.09 1.58
C LYS A 55 0.35 27.98 1.71
N ARG A 56 0.00 26.82 2.29
CA ARG A 56 0.91 25.73 2.64
C ARG A 56 0.47 24.38 2.13
N LEU A 57 -0.80 24.22 1.80
CA LEU A 57 -1.39 22.94 1.46
C LEU A 57 -2.03 22.94 0.09
N GLY A 58 -1.87 21.85 -0.62
CA GLY A 58 -2.62 21.52 -1.81
C GLY A 58 -3.69 20.47 -1.50
N LEU A 59 -4.89 20.67 -2.01
CA LEU A 59 -6.02 19.77 -1.87
C LEU A 59 -6.38 19.17 -3.23
N ALA A 60 -6.45 17.86 -3.28
CA ALA A 60 -6.98 17.11 -4.41
C ALA A 60 -8.18 16.29 -3.92
N TYR A 61 -9.07 15.91 -4.82
CA TYR A 61 -10.19 15.04 -4.47
C TYR A 61 -10.16 13.77 -5.27
N ARG A 62 -10.68 12.71 -4.65
CA ARG A 62 -11.06 11.46 -5.30
C ARG A 62 -12.46 11.08 -4.86
N THR A 63 -13.14 10.34 -5.66
CA THR A 63 -14.47 9.88 -5.38
C THR A 63 -14.47 8.39 -5.08
N GLY A 64 -15.11 8.01 -3.99
CA GLY A 64 -15.35 6.62 -3.62
C GLY A 64 -16.76 6.23 -4.05
N GLY A 65 -16.88 5.32 -5.03
CA GLY A 65 -18.17 4.84 -5.51
C GLY A 65 -18.21 4.62 -7.02
N ALA A 66 -19.25 3.96 -7.50
CA ALA A 66 -19.42 3.57 -8.91
C ALA A 66 -19.85 4.73 -9.84
N GLU A 67 -20.17 5.90 -9.30
CA GLU A 67 -20.59 7.04 -10.10
C GLU A 67 -19.50 8.08 -10.22
N HIS A 68 -19.34 8.64 -11.43
CA HIS A 68 -18.53 9.82 -11.67
C HIS A 68 -19.11 10.97 -10.84
N VAL A 69 -18.41 11.33 -9.76
CA VAL A 69 -18.76 12.56 -9.06
C VAL A 69 -18.46 13.73 -10.01
N ASP A 70 -19.46 14.56 -10.21
CA ASP A 70 -19.32 15.81 -10.94
C ASP A 70 -18.08 16.56 -10.43
N GLN A 71 -17.18 16.94 -11.35
CA GLN A 71 -15.98 17.71 -11.04
C GLN A 71 -16.30 18.95 -10.19
N LYS A 72 -17.47 19.56 -10.40
CA LYS A 72 -17.97 20.69 -9.61
C LYS A 72 -18.20 20.31 -8.13
N LEU A 73 -18.70 19.09 -7.88
CA LEU A 73 -18.92 18.64 -6.50
C LEU A 73 -17.57 18.42 -5.78
N GLY A 74 -16.62 17.70 -6.42
CA GLY A 74 -15.29 17.48 -5.87
C GLY A 74 -14.56 18.79 -5.55
N LEU A 75 -14.60 19.75 -6.48
CA LEU A 75 -14.01 21.08 -6.29
C LEU A 75 -14.68 21.81 -5.13
N ARG A 76 -15.99 21.85 -5.05
CA ARG A 76 -16.76 22.48 -3.98
C ARG A 76 -16.39 21.92 -2.60
N VAL A 77 -16.25 20.61 -2.48
CA VAL A 77 -15.81 19.97 -1.22
C VAL A 77 -14.39 20.36 -0.86
N CYS A 78 -13.45 20.37 -1.81
CA CYS A 78 -12.09 20.86 -1.57
C CYS A 78 -12.07 22.33 -1.11
N GLU A 79 -12.86 23.19 -1.71
CA GLU A 79 -12.96 24.61 -1.31
C GLU A 79 -13.52 24.76 0.11
N ALA A 80 -14.56 23.99 0.47
CA ALA A 80 -15.12 24.00 1.81
C ALA A 80 -14.08 23.56 2.85
N VAL A 81 -13.34 22.49 2.57
CA VAL A 81 -12.25 22.00 3.42
C VAL A 81 -11.14 23.03 3.53
N ALA A 82 -10.72 23.63 2.41
CA ALA A 82 -9.67 24.67 2.40
C ALA A 82 -10.06 25.87 3.27
N ARG A 83 -11.30 26.37 3.15
CA ARG A 83 -11.83 27.46 3.99
C ARG A 83 -11.81 27.09 5.47
N ALA A 84 -12.16 25.87 5.81
CA ALA A 84 -12.18 25.39 7.19
C ALA A 84 -10.78 25.25 7.80
N ILE A 85 -9.79 24.85 7.00
CA ILE A 85 -8.39 24.66 7.44
C ILE A 85 -7.68 26.01 7.61
N GLN A 86 -7.91 27.00 6.74
CA GLN A 86 -7.14 28.25 6.67
C GLN A 86 -6.98 29.01 8.00
N ARG A 87 -7.92 28.88 8.92
CA ARG A 87 -7.92 29.64 10.18
C ARG A 87 -7.14 29.02 11.33
N ARG A 88 -6.96 27.67 11.32
CA ARG A 88 -6.30 26.93 12.40
C ARG A 88 -5.62 25.65 11.91
N GLU A 89 -4.86 25.76 10.84
CA GLU A 89 -4.26 24.65 10.12
C GLU A 89 -3.50 23.68 11.04
N HIS A 90 -2.64 24.19 11.91
CA HIS A 90 -1.82 23.36 12.81
C HIS A 90 -2.63 22.58 13.85
N GLU A 91 -3.62 23.21 14.46
CA GLU A 91 -4.44 22.59 15.50
C GLU A 91 -5.32 21.47 14.93
N VAL A 92 -5.86 21.70 13.74
CA VAL A 92 -6.75 20.76 13.07
C VAL A 92 -5.98 19.54 12.59
N LEU A 93 -4.84 19.75 11.94
CA LEU A 93 -4.01 18.66 11.43
C LEU A 93 -3.44 17.82 12.59
N ALA A 94 -2.94 18.47 13.65
CA ALA A 94 -2.45 17.78 14.84
C ALA A 94 -3.56 16.98 15.55
N ARG A 95 -4.81 17.42 15.49
CA ARG A 95 -5.94 16.77 16.12
C ARG A 95 -6.42 15.54 15.32
N LEU A 96 -6.41 15.62 13.99
CA LEU A 96 -6.72 14.51 13.10
C LEU A 96 -5.65 13.41 13.13
N ALA A 97 -4.42 13.78 13.49
CA ALA A 97 -3.30 12.86 13.61
C ALA A 97 -3.20 12.15 14.96
N ARG A 98 -3.91 12.62 15.97
CA ARG A 98 -3.98 11.96 17.26
C ARG A 98 -4.93 10.78 17.20
N ASP A 99 -4.48 9.67 16.63
CA ASP A 99 -5.04 8.39 17.01
C ASP A 99 -4.63 8.15 18.47
N ALA A 100 -5.61 7.97 19.34
CA ALA A 100 -5.42 7.88 20.77
C ALA A 100 -4.48 6.72 21.15
N ASP A 101 -3.75 6.88 22.24
CA ASP A 101 -2.96 5.87 22.93
C ASP A 101 -1.84 5.20 22.10
N ALA A 102 -0.86 5.99 21.70
CA ALA A 102 0.35 5.47 21.08
C ALA A 102 1.44 5.24 22.13
N SER A 103 1.87 4.00 22.33
CA SER A 103 3.11 3.68 23.03
C SER A 103 4.29 3.76 22.06
N VAL A 104 5.41 4.36 22.50
CA VAL A 104 6.64 4.48 21.70
C VAL A 104 7.73 3.63 22.34
N GLN A 105 8.27 2.70 21.56
CA GLN A 105 9.44 1.90 21.91
C GLN A 105 10.62 2.30 21.01
N LEU A 106 11.79 2.45 21.60
CA LEU A 106 13.03 2.72 20.88
C LEU A 106 13.91 1.48 20.92
N GLU A 107 14.30 0.98 19.75
CA GLU A 107 15.28 -0.09 19.59
C GLU A 107 16.46 0.47 18.82
N GLY A 108 17.49 0.91 19.54
CA GLY A 108 18.61 1.62 18.95
C GLY A 108 18.12 2.89 18.23
N THR A 109 18.35 2.98 16.92
CA THR A 109 17.87 4.08 16.06
C THR A 109 16.48 3.84 15.48
N THR A 110 15.85 2.70 15.78
CA THR A 110 14.53 2.31 15.24
C THR A 110 13.42 2.75 16.19
N ARG A 111 12.42 3.42 15.66
CA ARG A 111 11.23 3.81 16.41
C ARG A 111 10.07 2.89 16.04
N ILE A 112 9.56 2.19 17.04
CA ILE A 112 8.36 1.37 16.94
C ILE A 112 7.29 2.02 17.81
N ARG A 113 6.11 2.26 17.23
CA ARG A 113 4.99 2.86 17.91
C ARG A 113 3.77 1.95 17.75
N GLU A 114 3.10 1.62 18.85
CA GLU A 114 1.80 0.95 18.83
C GLU A 114 0.70 1.99 18.73
N ILE A 115 -0.22 1.75 17.80
CA ILE A 115 -1.40 2.60 17.60
C ILE A 115 -2.66 1.76 17.50
N ARG A 116 -3.78 2.32 17.91
CA ARG A 116 -5.10 1.75 17.65
C ARG A 116 -5.77 2.51 16.52
N VAL A 117 -6.47 1.78 15.68
CA VAL A 117 -7.16 2.35 14.51
C VAL A 117 -8.64 2.00 14.55
N SER A 118 -9.46 2.85 13.94
CA SER A 118 -10.90 2.61 13.76
C SER A 118 -11.24 1.97 12.42
N ARG A 119 -10.25 1.87 11.52
CA ARG A 119 -10.41 1.31 10.18
C ARG A 119 -9.10 0.68 9.73
N ILE A 120 -9.23 -0.41 8.97
CA ILE A 120 -8.08 -1.16 8.45
C ILE A 120 -8.19 -1.43 6.94
N LEU A 121 -9.41 -1.44 6.39
CA LEU A 121 -9.65 -1.61 4.96
C LEU A 121 -9.86 -0.26 4.29
N GLU A 122 -9.05 0.05 3.27
CA GLU A 122 -9.18 1.22 2.43
C GLU A 122 -9.55 0.83 1.02
N LEU A 123 -10.60 1.47 0.46
CA LEU A 123 -11.06 1.20 -0.89
C LEU A 123 -10.06 1.72 -1.92
N ALA A 124 -9.70 0.87 -2.86
CA ALA A 124 -8.75 1.13 -3.93
C ALA A 124 -9.26 0.57 -5.28
N GLY A 125 -8.47 0.79 -6.33
CA GLY A 125 -8.78 0.32 -7.68
C GLY A 125 -9.69 1.26 -8.47
N THR A 126 -9.93 0.88 -9.72
CA THR A 126 -10.85 1.59 -10.62
C THR A 126 -12.31 1.21 -10.34
N PRO A 127 -13.31 1.95 -10.82
CA PRO A 127 -14.72 1.58 -10.64
C PRO A 127 -15.03 0.12 -10.98
N ASP A 128 -14.45 -0.40 -12.05
CA ASP A 128 -14.70 -1.76 -12.55
C ASP A 128 -13.91 -2.86 -11.82
N ALA A 129 -12.85 -2.48 -11.09
CA ALA A 129 -11.95 -3.40 -10.39
C ALA A 129 -11.62 -2.90 -8.97
N ARG A 130 -12.67 -2.71 -8.16
CA ARG A 130 -12.55 -2.29 -6.77
C ARG A 130 -12.05 -3.41 -5.88
N PHE A 131 -11.13 -3.06 -4.98
CA PHE A 131 -10.60 -3.94 -3.96
C PHE A 131 -10.28 -3.14 -2.68
N TYR A 132 -10.01 -3.83 -1.59
CA TYR A 132 -9.51 -3.20 -0.38
C TYR A 132 -8.00 -3.39 -0.24
N THR A 133 -7.31 -2.35 0.20
CA THR A 133 -5.97 -2.49 0.75
C THR A 133 -6.06 -2.70 2.25
N LEU A 134 -5.19 -3.54 2.78
CA LEU A 134 -5.02 -3.81 4.20
C LEU A 134 -3.55 -3.61 4.56
N SER A 135 -3.27 -2.71 5.49
CA SER A 135 -1.92 -2.43 5.97
C SER A 135 -1.85 -2.60 7.49
N PRO A 136 -1.33 -3.71 8.00
CA PRO A 136 -1.16 -3.91 9.46
C PRO A 136 -0.19 -2.93 10.10
N TYR A 137 0.62 -2.26 9.28
CA TYR A 137 1.70 -1.36 9.68
C TYR A 137 1.70 -0.09 8.84
N VAL A 138 2.28 1.00 9.38
CA VAL A 138 2.63 2.22 8.65
C VAL A 138 4.10 2.54 8.88
N GLY A 139 4.87 2.74 7.82
CA GLY A 139 6.32 2.71 7.86
C GLY A 139 6.85 1.28 7.70
N CYS A 140 8.11 1.15 7.25
CA CYS A 140 8.65 -0.17 6.88
C CYS A 140 10.12 -0.29 7.26
N LEU A 141 10.44 -1.28 8.07
CA LEU A 141 11.81 -1.54 8.52
C LEU A 141 12.69 -2.19 7.44
N ILE A 142 12.12 -2.69 6.34
CA ILE A 142 12.92 -3.18 5.20
C ILE A 142 13.71 -2.03 4.58
N GLY A 143 13.09 -0.85 4.44
CA GLY A 143 13.77 0.37 4.03
C GLY A 143 14.30 0.35 2.60
N CYS A 144 13.54 -0.22 1.65
CA CYS A 144 13.89 -0.18 0.23
C CYS A 144 14.14 1.27 -0.20
N ARG A 145 15.26 1.55 -0.85
CA ARG A 145 15.70 2.91 -1.16
C ARG A 145 14.77 3.60 -2.16
N PHE A 146 14.29 2.88 -3.16
CA PHE A 146 13.33 3.35 -4.17
C PHE A 146 11.87 3.36 -3.71
N CYS A 147 11.59 3.16 -2.42
CA CYS A 147 10.21 2.99 -1.96
C CYS A 147 9.42 4.30 -2.01
N TYR A 148 8.40 4.38 -2.87
CA TYR A 148 7.56 5.57 -2.99
C TYR A 148 6.78 5.91 -1.72
N ALA A 149 6.66 4.97 -0.76
CA ALA A 149 6.00 5.24 0.53
C ALA A 149 6.70 6.36 1.31
N GLN A 150 8.01 6.52 1.17
CA GLN A 150 8.74 7.60 1.84
C GLN A 150 8.33 8.98 1.35
N SER A 151 8.13 9.16 0.04
CA SER A 151 7.65 10.43 -0.53
C SER A 151 6.20 10.73 -0.15
N ARG A 152 5.41 9.70 0.16
CA ARG A 152 4.04 9.83 0.64
C ARG A 152 3.94 10.12 2.13
N LEU A 153 4.73 9.42 2.95
CA LEU A 153 4.66 9.51 4.41
C LEU A 153 5.44 10.70 4.98
N ASN A 154 6.59 11.06 4.40
CA ASN A 154 7.42 12.15 4.90
C ASN A 154 6.69 13.50 4.97
N PRO A 155 5.99 13.96 3.92
CA PRO A 155 5.24 15.20 3.97
C PRO A 155 4.18 15.20 5.07
N ILE A 156 3.49 14.08 5.26
CA ILE A 156 2.45 13.94 6.27
C ILE A 156 3.01 13.96 7.67
N ARG A 157 4.09 13.22 7.90
CA ARG A 157 4.80 13.26 9.17
C ARG A 157 5.24 14.69 9.52
N SER A 158 5.69 15.45 8.52
CA SER A 158 6.04 16.85 8.68
C SER A 158 4.84 17.74 9.05
N LEU A 159 3.71 17.58 8.36
CA LEU A 159 2.46 18.28 8.67
C LEU A 159 1.96 17.98 10.09
N LEU A 160 2.15 16.75 10.54
CA LEU A 160 1.74 16.28 11.86
C LEU A 160 2.78 16.57 12.96
N HIS A 161 3.79 17.39 12.66
CA HIS A 161 4.91 17.69 13.56
C HIS A 161 5.58 16.45 14.17
N GLN A 162 5.54 15.32 13.44
CA GLN A 162 6.23 14.11 13.85
C GLN A 162 7.73 14.24 13.56
N PRO A 163 8.59 13.58 14.34
CA PRO A 163 10.03 13.62 14.09
C PRO A 163 10.37 13.20 12.66
N LYS A 164 11.27 13.93 12.00
CA LYS A 164 11.84 13.53 10.72
C LYS A 164 12.74 12.32 10.97
N LEU A 165 12.32 11.17 10.50
CA LEU A 165 13.05 9.92 10.64
C LEU A 165 13.46 9.40 9.27
N ARG A 166 14.62 8.76 9.22
CA ARG A 166 15.08 8.10 7.99
C ARG A 166 14.12 6.96 7.62
N TRP A 167 13.84 6.83 6.33
CA TRP A 167 13.09 5.66 5.85
C TRP A 167 13.80 4.36 6.25
N GLY A 168 13.03 3.39 6.68
CA GLY A 168 13.59 2.15 7.22
C GLY A 168 13.90 2.17 8.72
N SER A 169 13.68 3.29 9.43
CA SER A 169 13.96 3.39 10.87
C SER A 169 12.71 3.61 11.73
N TYR A 170 11.52 3.49 11.17
CA TYR A 170 10.28 3.62 11.94
C TYR A 170 9.16 2.73 11.42
N VAL A 171 8.28 2.35 12.33
CA VAL A 171 7.04 1.65 12.04
C VAL A 171 5.99 1.94 13.11
N ASP A 172 4.77 2.19 12.69
CA ASP A 172 3.57 2.20 13.53
C ASP A 172 2.88 0.85 13.40
N VAL A 173 2.65 0.18 14.52
CA VAL A 173 2.00 -1.14 14.63
C VAL A 173 0.53 -0.93 14.96
N ARG A 174 -0.37 -1.37 14.12
CA ARG A 174 -1.83 -1.25 14.30
C ARG A 174 -2.34 -2.41 15.14
N VAL A 175 -2.17 -2.30 16.46
CA VAL A 175 -2.34 -3.43 17.40
C VAL A 175 -3.72 -4.08 17.39
N ASN A 176 -4.76 -3.34 17.02
CA ASN A 176 -6.14 -3.83 16.91
C ASN A 176 -6.61 -4.08 15.46
N ALA A 177 -5.69 -4.31 14.55
CA ALA A 177 -6.02 -4.49 13.13
C ALA A 177 -6.96 -5.70 12.89
N ALA A 178 -6.75 -6.79 13.60
CA ALA A 178 -7.54 -8.01 13.45
C ALA A 178 -9.00 -7.82 13.89
N GLU A 179 -9.22 -7.16 15.02
CA GLU A 179 -10.56 -6.86 15.55
C GLU A 179 -11.32 -5.96 14.57
N VAL A 180 -10.66 -4.90 14.10
CA VAL A 180 -11.25 -3.97 13.13
C VAL A 180 -11.49 -4.63 11.77
N LEU A 181 -10.63 -5.57 11.35
CA LEU A 181 -10.85 -6.37 10.14
C LEU A 181 -12.09 -7.26 10.27
N ALA A 182 -12.24 -7.95 11.40
CA ALA A 182 -13.39 -8.80 11.64
C ALA A 182 -14.71 -8.02 11.60
N GLU A 183 -14.75 -6.82 12.14
CA GLU A 183 -15.90 -5.90 12.02
C GLU A 183 -16.13 -5.45 10.59
N ALA A 184 -15.07 -5.07 9.88
CA ALA A 184 -15.15 -4.61 8.50
C ALA A 184 -15.66 -5.68 7.54
N LEU A 185 -15.26 -6.94 7.71
CA LEU A 185 -15.73 -8.06 6.89
C LEU A 185 -17.23 -8.32 7.01
N ARG A 186 -17.82 -7.99 8.18
CA ARG A 186 -19.27 -8.11 8.42
C ARG A 186 -20.05 -6.92 7.88
N ALA A 187 -19.45 -5.72 7.89
CA ALA A 187 -20.14 -4.47 7.63
C ALA A 187 -19.98 -3.94 6.20
N LEU A 188 -18.87 -4.28 5.52
CA LEU A 188 -18.54 -3.72 4.22
C LEU A 188 -18.89 -4.69 3.07
N PRO A 189 -19.15 -4.18 1.86
CA PRO A 189 -19.30 -5.01 0.67
C PRO A 189 -18.07 -5.91 0.46
N ARG A 190 -18.31 -7.17 0.14
CA ARG A 190 -17.23 -8.14 -0.12
C ARG A 190 -16.45 -7.77 -1.38
N ARG A 191 -15.15 -7.60 -1.26
CA ARG A 191 -14.22 -7.28 -2.34
C ARG A 191 -12.88 -7.96 -2.08
N PRO A 192 -12.08 -8.23 -3.13
CA PRO A 192 -10.72 -8.71 -2.92
C PRO A 192 -9.94 -7.84 -1.94
N ILE A 193 -9.08 -8.45 -1.14
CA ILE A 193 -8.23 -7.75 -0.17
C ILE A 193 -6.77 -7.94 -0.56
N LYS A 194 -6.04 -6.83 -0.68
CA LYS A 194 -4.60 -6.82 -0.89
C LYS A 194 -3.91 -6.36 0.38
N PHE A 195 -3.19 -7.26 1.05
CA PHE A 195 -2.19 -6.86 2.04
C PHE A 195 -1.08 -6.15 1.28
N CYS A 196 -1.18 -4.85 1.25
CA CYS A 196 -0.46 -4.07 0.29
C CYS A 196 0.80 -3.47 0.90
N PRO A 197 1.97 -3.64 0.25
CA PRO A 197 3.18 -2.93 0.64
C PRO A 197 3.16 -1.47 0.16
N ILE A 198 1.99 -0.78 0.22
CA ILE A 198 1.91 0.64 -0.17
C ILE A 198 2.65 1.50 0.83
N VAL A 199 2.47 1.25 2.12
CA VAL A 199 3.09 2.03 3.21
C VAL A 199 3.97 1.18 4.12
N SER A 200 3.95 -0.14 3.95
CA SER A 200 4.73 -1.09 4.76
C SER A 200 4.79 -2.46 4.09
N ASP A 201 5.68 -3.31 4.57
CA ASP A 201 5.66 -4.74 4.27
C ASP A 201 4.95 -5.48 5.42
N PRO A 202 3.98 -6.37 5.15
CA PRO A 202 3.25 -7.09 6.20
C PRO A 202 4.12 -8.07 6.99
N TYR A 203 5.24 -8.52 6.43
CA TYR A 203 6.17 -9.43 7.09
C TYR A 203 7.55 -8.82 7.38
N GLN A 204 7.59 -7.49 7.57
CA GLN A 204 8.80 -6.83 8.06
C GLN A 204 9.19 -7.32 9.47
N ALA A 205 10.43 -7.08 9.90
CA ALA A 205 11.00 -7.67 11.10
C ALA A 205 10.13 -7.57 12.37
N VAL A 206 9.40 -6.45 12.56
CA VAL A 206 8.52 -6.28 13.73
C VAL A 206 7.39 -7.30 13.79
N GLU A 207 6.95 -7.85 12.65
CA GLU A 207 5.91 -8.87 12.58
C GLU A 207 6.31 -10.16 13.31
N GLN A 208 7.60 -10.45 13.45
CA GLN A 208 8.05 -11.63 14.17
C GLN A 208 7.51 -11.68 15.61
N ARG A 209 7.40 -10.53 16.26
CA ARG A 209 6.87 -10.44 17.63
C ARG A 209 5.44 -9.86 17.69
N ALA A 210 5.13 -8.87 16.86
CA ALA A 210 3.84 -8.19 16.91
C ALA A 210 2.69 -9.07 16.40
N GLN A 211 2.97 -9.95 15.42
CA GLN A 211 2.04 -10.94 14.84
C GLN A 211 0.68 -10.35 14.40
N VAL A 212 0.69 -9.09 13.95
CA VAL A 212 -0.55 -8.41 13.53
C VAL A 212 -1.04 -8.94 12.19
N THR A 213 -0.13 -9.18 11.25
CA THR A 213 -0.45 -9.80 9.96
C THR A 213 -1.00 -11.21 10.17
N ARG A 214 -0.35 -12.01 11.02
CA ARG A 214 -0.81 -13.34 11.38
C ARG A 214 -2.27 -13.30 11.86
N ARG A 215 -2.58 -12.45 12.86
CA ARG A 215 -3.96 -12.33 13.39
C ARG A 215 -4.96 -11.87 12.32
N CYS A 216 -4.57 -11.00 11.39
CA CYS A 216 -5.45 -10.64 10.27
C CYS A 216 -5.72 -11.83 9.33
N ILE A 217 -4.74 -12.69 9.10
CA ILE A 217 -4.93 -13.90 8.29
C ILE A 217 -5.81 -14.92 9.03
N GLU A 218 -5.67 -15.06 10.35
CA GLU A 218 -6.57 -15.88 11.18
C GLU A 218 -8.03 -15.45 11.04
N VAL A 219 -8.29 -14.13 11.05
CA VAL A 219 -9.64 -13.58 10.79
C VAL A 219 -10.16 -13.95 9.39
N LEU A 220 -9.31 -13.95 8.38
CA LEU A 220 -9.70 -14.34 7.02
C LEU A 220 -9.94 -15.85 6.90
N ARG A 221 -9.12 -16.68 7.54
CA ARG A 221 -9.31 -18.13 7.58
C ARG A 221 -10.63 -18.51 8.21
N ASP A 222 -10.97 -17.86 9.34
CA ASP A 222 -12.13 -18.18 10.15
C ASP A 222 -13.44 -17.54 9.66
N ALA A 223 -13.36 -16.68 8.62
CA ALA A 223 -14.54 -16.07 8.02
C ALA A 223 -15.35 -17.10 7.21
N GLU A 224 -16.69 -17.04 7.29
CA GLU A 224 -17.60 -17.99 6.62
C GLU A 224 -17.42 -18.04 5.10
N ASP A 225 -17.22 -16.91 4.44
CA ASP A 225 -16.96 -16.82 2.98
C ASP A 225 -15.98 -15.67 2.71
N PRO A 226 -14.68 -15.84 3.02
CA PRO A 226 -13.72 -14.77 2.88
C PRO A 226 -13.52 -14.39 1.41
N PRO A 227 -13.39 -13.09 1.10
CA PRO A 227 -13.00 -12.67 -0.24
C PRO A 227 -11.57 -13.13 -0.56
N PRO A 228 -11.20 -13.26 -1.85
CA PRO A 228 -9.82 -13.51 -2.22
C PRO A 228 -8.89 -12.50 -1.59
N SER A 229 -7.82 -12.98 -1.01
CA SER A 229 -6.84 -12.14 -0.32
C SER A 229 -5.45 -12.37 -0.89
N MET A 230 -4.69 -11.31 -1.12
CA MET A 230 -3.33 -11.37 -1.64
C MET A 230 -2.36 -10.75 -0.64
N VAL A 231 -1.40 -11.53 -0.18
CA VAL A 231 -0.34 -11.08 0.74
C VAL A 231 0.94 -10.88 -0.03
N MET A 232 1.38 -9.63 -0.13
CA MET A 232 2.62 -9.24 -0.83
C MET A 232 3.74 -8.94 0.16
N THR A 233 4.92 -9.53 -0.03
CA THR A 233 6.06 -9.30 0.86
C THR A 233 7.41 -9.41 0.15
N ARG A 234 8.45 -8.85 0.77
CA ARG A 234 9.87 -9.04 0.45
C ARG A 234 10.59 -9.89 1.50
N SER A 235 9.82 -10.55 2.38
CA SER A 235 10.38 -11.25 3.54
C SER A 235 10.04 -12.73 3.53
N SER A 236 11.01 -13.58 3.80
CA SER A 236 10.81 -15.02 4.00
C SER A 236 10.13 -15.34 5.35
N LEU A 237 9.93 -14.34 6.23
CA LEU A 237 9.22 -14.52 7.50
C LEU A 237 7.79 -15.03 7.33
N ILE A 238 7.15 -14.80 6.18
CA ILE A 238 5.84 -15.36 5.86
C ILE A 238 5.79 -16.89 6.01
N LEU A 239 6.92 -17.59 5.89
CA LEU A 239 7.01 -19.04 6.10
C LEU A 239 6.77 -19.46 7.56
N ARG A 240 6.86 -18.55 8.54
CA ARG A 240 6.40 -18.80 9.91
C ARG A 240 4.91 -19.16 9.96
N ASP A 241 4.14 -18.55 9.07
CA ASP A 241 2.68 -18.70 9.01
C ASP A 241 2.24 -19.62 7.86
N PHE A 242 3.15 -20.51 7.42
CA PHE A 242 2.93 -21.39 6.27
C PHE A 242 1.65 -22.23 6.42
N ASP A 243 1.48 -22.89 7.56
CA ASP A 243 0.31 -23.74 7.82
C ASP A 243 -0.99 -22.90 7.80
N LEU A 244 -0.98 -21.76 8.49
CA LEU A 244 -2.11 -20.83 8.49
C LEU A 244 -2.50 -20.37 7.07
N ILE A 245 -1.50 -20.02 6.25
CA ILE A 245 -1.74 -19.58 4.88
C ILE A 245 -2.31 -20.73 4.03
N THR A 246 -1.79 -21.94 4.18
CA THR A 246 -2.29 -23.11 3.41
C THR A 246 -3.72 -23.49 3.78
N GLU A 247 -4.15 -23.19 5.01
CA GLU A 247 -5.52 -23.42 5.48
C GLU A 247 -6.48 -22.27 5.12
N THR A 248 -5.97 -21.10 4.76
CA THR A 248 -6.81 -19.92 4.48
C THR A 248 -7.39 -19.99 3.06
N PRO A 249 -8.73 -19.98 2.91
CA PRO A 249 -9.37 -20.06 1.60
C PRO A 249 -9.03 -18.86 0.72
N ARG A 250 -8.85 -19.09 -0.58
CA ARG A 250 -8.68 -18.05 -1.62
C ARG A 250 -7.51 -17.08 -1.34
N ILE A 251 -6.52 -17.51 -0.55
CA ILE A 251 -5.34 -16.68 -0.31
C ILE A 251 -4.32 -16.82 -1.44
N TRP A 252 -3.71 -15.72 -1.79
CA TRP A 252 -2.58 -15.63 -2.72
C TRP A 252 -1.34 -15.14 -1.98
N VAL A 253 -0.22 -15.75 -2.27
CA VAL A 253 1.09 -15.28 -1.79
C VAL A 253 1.82 -14.61 -2.92
N GLY A 254 2.24 -13.37 -2.69
CA GLY A 254 3.03 -12.62 -3.64
C GLY A 254 4.39 -12.22 -3.09
N ALA A 255 5.38 -12.24 -3.96
CA ALA A 255 6.70 -11.67 -3.68
C ALA A 255 6.99 -10.47 -4.58
N SER A 256 7.72 -9.49 -4.06
CA SER A 256 8.32 -8.47 -4.91
C SER A 256 9.76 -8.89 -5.22
N ILE A 257 10.10 -9.00 -6.51
CA ILE A 257 11.42 -9.44 -6.99
C ILE A 257 11.84 -8.53 -8.13
N PRO A 258 12.51 -7.40 -7.86
CA PRO A 258 12.85 -6.38 -8.87
C PRO A 258 14.05 -6.75 -9.74
N THR A 259 14.83 -7.74 -9.35
CA THR A 259 16.03 -8.26 -10.03
C THR A 259 16.28 -9.70 -9.62
N ILE A 260 17.09 -10.42 -10.40
CA ILE A 260 17.64 -11.73 -10.03
C ILE A 260 18.99 -11.62 -9.31
N ASP A 261 19.63 -10.47 -9.39
CA ASP A 261 20.93 -10.20 -8.80
C ASP A 261 20.80 -9.82 -7.31
N ASP A 262 21.37 -10.65 -6.43
CA ASP A 262 21.26 -10.43 -4.99
C ASP A 262 22.16 -9.30 -4.46
N GLU A 263 23.23 -8.94 -5.16
CA GLU A 263 24.06 -7.78 -4.77
C GLU A 263 23.32 -6.48 -5.09
N VAL A 264 22.67 -6.39 -6.26
CA VAL A 264 21.76 -5.29 -6.60
C VAL A 264 20.62 -5.21 -5.58
N ARG A 265 20.01 -6.37 -5.23
CA ARG A 265 19.00 -6.42 -4.19
C ARG A 265 19.52 -5.90 -2.85
N LYS A 266 20.71 -6.30 -2.39
CA LYS A 266 21.30 -5.81 -1.13
C LYS A 266 21.46 -4.30 -1.12
N HIS A 267 21.87 -3.72 -2.25
CA HIS A 267 22.00 -2.28 -2.38
C HIS A 267 20.65 -1.58 -2.23
N PHE A 268 19.67 -1.96 -3.01
CA PHE A 268 18.37 -1.26 -3.05
C PHE A 268 17.36 -1.71 -1.99
N GLU A 269 17.45 -2.94 -1.51
CA GLU A 269 16.53 -3.54 -0.53
C GLU A 269 17.30 -4.13 0.67
N PRO A 270 18.00 -3.31 1.47
CA PRO A 270 19.07 -3.75 2.37
C PRO A 270 18.65 -4.77 3.43
N ARG A 271 17.38 -4.77 3.84
CA ARG A 271 16.86 -5.67 4.88
C ARG A 271 15.73 -6.58 4.39
N ALA A 272 15.60 -6.72 3.10
CA ALA A 272 14.70 -7.71 2.51
C ALA A 272 15.38 -9.09 2.48
N ALA A 273 14.60 -10.16 2.42
CA ALA A 273 15.11 -11.51 2.18
C ALA A 273 15.88 -11.57 0.85
N SER A 274 16.87 -12.43 0.77
CA SER A 274 17.62 -12.65 -0.47
C SER A 274 16.73 -13.16 -1.61
N ILE A 275 17.16 -12.97 -2.84
CA ILE A 275 16.41 -13.48 -4.00
C ILE A 275 16.23 -15.00 -3.94
N PRO A 276 17.27 -15.80 -3.62
CA PRO A 276 17.09 -17.25 -3.46
C PRO A 276 16.06 -17.60 -2.37
N GLU A 277 16.03 -16.89 -1.22
CA GLU A 277 15.03 -17.11 -0.18
C GLU A 277 13.60 -16.81 -0.65
N ARG A 278 13.40 -15.71 -1.41
CA ARG A 278 12.09 -15.37 -1.97
C ARG A 278 11.62 -16.40 -2.99
N LEU A 279 12.51 -16.90 -3.84
CA LEU A 279 12.19 -17.94 -4.80
C LEU A 279 11.86 -19.28 -4.09
N GLU A 280 12.65 -19.67 -3.08
CA GLU A 280 12.37 -20.89 -2.31
C GLU A 280 11.06 -20.76 -1.51
N MET A 281 10.76 -19.60 -0.95
CA MET A 281 9.47 -19.32 -0.34
C MET A 281 8.32 -19.59 -1.31
N LEU A 282 8.40 -19.08 -2.54
CA LEU A 282 7.37 -19.30 -3.56
C LEU A 282 7.31 -20.79 -3.99
N ARG A 283 8.46 -21.48 -4.10
CA ARG A 283 8.47 -22.95 -4.38
C ARG A 283 7.76 -23.74 -3.29
N ARG A 284 7.94 -23.38 -2.02
CA ARG A 284 7.24 -24.05 -0.91
C ARG A 284 5.73 -23.87 -1.01
N PHE A 285 5.25 -22.66 -1.25
CA PHE A 285 3.82 -22.40 -1.47
C PHE A 285 3.29 -23.07 -2.75
N LYS A 286 4.12 -23.19 -3.81
CA LYS A 286 3.78 -23.95 -5.02
C LYS A 286 3.50 -25.42 -4.70
N ARG A 287 4.38 -26.07 -3.94
CA ARG A 287 4.23 -27.46 -3.52
C ARG A 287 2.99 -27.69 -2.67
N ALA A 288 2.56 -26.69 -1.92
CA ALA A 288 1.33 -26.72 -1.11
C ALA A 288 0.05 -26.34 -1.90
N GLY A 289 0.14 -26.05 -3.19
CA GLY A 289 -1.01 -25.69 -4.02
C GLY A 289 -1.54 -24.26 -3.79
N VAL A 290 -0.85 -23.43 -3.02
CA VAL A 290 -1.22 -22.03 -2.81
C VAL A 290 -0.97 -21.24 -4.10
N LYS A 291 -1.92 -20.41 -4.51
CA LYS A 291 -1.77 -19.48 -5.65
C LYS A 291 -0.70 -18.43 -5.38
N ARG A 292 0.09 -18.12 -6.39
CA ARG A 292 1.26 -17.22 -6.26
C ARG A 292 1.34 -16.22 -7.39
N CYS A 293 1.94 -15.07 -7.09
CA CYS A 293 2.32 -14.09 -8.09
C CYS A 293 3.62 -13.37 -7.69
N VAL A 294 4.22 -12.69 -8.65
CA VAL A 294 5.36 -11.80 -8.40
C VAL A 294 5.05 -10.41 -8.92
N ILE A 295 5.54 -9.39 -8.22
CA ILE A 295 5.59 -8.02 -8.72
C ILE A 295 7.06 -7.66 -8.95
N VAL A 296 7.38 -7.31 -10.19
CA VAL A 296 8.66 -6.74 -10.60
C VAL A 296 8.48 -5.24 -10.74
N GLN A 297 8.83 -4.49 -9.71
CA GLN A 297 8.70 -3.02 -9.69
C GLN A 297 9.59 -2.39 -8.61
N PRO A 298 10.48 -1.44 -9.01
CA PRO A 298 10.82 -1.08 -10.38
C PRO A 298 11.61 -2.20 -11.06
N MET A 299 11.95 -2.04 -12.33
CA MET A 299 13.01 -2.84 -12.94
C MET A 299 14.34 -2.40 -12.34
N LEU A 300 15.13 -3.35 -11.85
CA LEU A 300 16.50 -3.10 -11.39
C LEU A 300 17.50 -3.88 -12.28
N PRO A 301 18.79 -3.50 -12.31
CA PRO A 301 19.79 -4.18 -13.11
C PRO A 301 19.84 -5.68 -12.83
N GLY A 302 20.22 -6.46 -13.82
CA GLY A 302 20.37 -7.90 -13.72
C GLY A 302 20.09 -8.59 -15.03
N ASN A 303 20.32 -9.90 -15.07
CA ASN A 303 20.03 -10.71 -16.24
C ASN A 303 18.53 -10.98 -16.37
N ILE A 304 17.88 -10.36 -17.34
CA ILE A 304 16.42 -10.46 -17.56
C ILE A 304 15.99 -11.89 -17.91
N THR A 305 16.78 -12.60 -18.72
CA THR A 305 16.49 -14.00 -19.07
C THR A 305 16.52 -14.90 -17.83
N ALA A 306 17.56 -14.75 -16.99
CA ALA A 306 17.66 -15.51 -15.74
C ALA A 306 16.54 -15.13 -14.75
N LEU A 307 16.11 -13.86 -14.72
CA LEU A 307 14.94 -13.43 -13.94
C LEU A 307 13.69 -14.13 -14.44
N ALA A 308 13.45 -14.12 -15.76
CA ALA A 308 12.28 -14.80 -16.36
C ALA A 308 12.28 -16.31 -16.08
N ASP A 309 13.44 -16.99 -16.18
CA ASP A 309 13.58 -18.41 -15.85
C ASP A 309 13.22 -18.69 -14.38
N GLY A 310 13.82 -17.93 -13.46
CA GLY A 310 13.57 -18.10 -12.03
C GLY A 310 12.11 -17.82 -11.63
N LEU A 311 11.46 -16.85 -12.27
CA LEU A 311 10.05 -16.52 -12.01
C LEU A 311 9.11 -17.57 -12.59
N ALA A 312 9.34 -18.04 -13.84
CA ALA A 312 8.51 -19.06 -14.49
C ALA A 312 8.49 -20.38 -13.73
N GLU A 313 9.58 -20.69 -13.02
CA GLU A 313 9.64 -21.90 -12.18
C GLU A 313 8.66 -21.82 -11.00
N VAL A 314 8.37 -20.64 -10.47
CA VAL A 314 7.73 -20.49 -9.16
C VAL A 314 6.35 -19.85 -9.17
N VAL A 315 5.95 -19.13 -10.23
CA VAL A 315 4.65 -18.46 -10.30
C VAL A 315 3.95 -18.67 -11.66
N GLU A 316 2.64 -18.48 -11.64
CA GLU A 316 1.80 -18.53 -12.84
C GLU A 316 1.56 -17.15 -13.43
N SER A 317 1.81 -16.09 -12.65
CA SER A 317 1.54 -14.72 -13.10
C SER A 317 2.48 -13.69 -12.49
N VAL A 318 2.82 -12.68 -13.28
CA VAL A 318 3.74 -11.60 -12.92
C VAL A 318 3.14 -10.24 -13.27
N SER A 319 3.22 -9.30 -12.33
CA SER A 319 2.99 -7.88 -12.63
C SER A 319 4.32 -7.19 -12.87
N ILE A 320 4.40 -6.41 -13.93
CA ILE A 320 5.59 -5.61 -14.24
C ILE A 320 5.24 -4.14 -14.13
N GLY A 321 6.04 -3.38 -13.39
CA GLY A 321 5.89 -1.94 -13.25
C GLY A 321 7.22 -1.22 -13.41
N VAL A 322 7.17 -0.04 -14.03
CA VAL A 322 8.33 0.82 -14.23
C VAL A 322 8.55 1.75 -13.05
N LEU A 323 9.77 2.24 -12.89
CA LEU A 323 10.11 3.29 -11.93
C LEU A 323 9.36 4.59 -12.30
N ARG A 324 8.76 5.21 -11.30
CA ARG A 324 8.10 6.52 -11.45
C ARG A 324 8.73 7.50 -10.48
N GLY A 325 9.75 8.22 -10.95
CA GLY A 325 10.62 9.04 -10.12
C GLY A 325 11.55 8.18 -9.25
N GLU A 326 12.51 8.80 -8.61
CA GLU A 326 13.57 8.09 -7.86
C GLU A 326 13.16 7.72 -6.44
N GLN A 327 12.09 8.33 -5.94
CA GLN A 327 11.42 7.94 -4.70
C GLN A 327 12.34 7.88 -3.47
N GLY A 328 13.38 8.71 -3.41
CA GLY A 328 14.36 8.75 -2.33
C GLY A 328 15.61 7.88 -2.59
N ALA A 329 15.80 7.39 -3.80
CA ALA A 329 16.99 6.69 -4.27
C ALA A 329 17.81 7.51 -5.28
N GLU A 330 17.68 8.84 -5.24
CA GLU A 330 18.34 9.76 -6.18
C GLU A 330 19.86 9.58 -6.16
N GLU A 331 20.45 9.42 -4.97
CA GLU A 331 21.88 9.19 -4.79
C GLU A 331 22.30 7.80 -5.30
N ASP A 332 21.49 6.78 -5.05
CA ASP A 332 21.76 5.40 -5.48
C ASP A 332 21.73 5.28 -7.00
N PHE A 333 20.72 5.88 -7.65
CA PHE A 333 20.63 5.92 -9.11
C PHE A 333 21.60 6.92 -9.77
N ALA A 334 22.30 7.74 -9.01
CA ALA A 334 23.39 8.58 -9.52
C ALA A 334 24.73 7.82 -9.59
N GLU A 335 24.86 6.67 -8.90
CA GLU A 335 26.04 5.82 -9.02
C GLU A 335 26.20 5.31 -10.46
N ALA A 336 27.44 5.28 -10.96
CA ALA A 336 27.73 4.97 -12.37
C ALA A 336 27.18 3.60 -12.80
N GLU A 337 27.15 2.64 -11.87
CA GLU A 337 26.66 1.29 -12.10
C GLU A 337 25.14 1.25 -12.31
N TYR A 338 24.37 2.14 -11.66
CA TYR A 338 22.90 2.11 -11.64
C TYR A 338 22.25 3.27 -12.41
N SER A 339 23.06 4.23 -12.89
CA SER A 339 22.54 5.47 -13.50
C SER A 339 21.67 5.22 -14.73
N HIS A 340 21.97 4.19 -15.51
CA HIS A 340 21.20 3.82 -16.70
C HIS A 340 19.77 3.32 -16.36
N CYS A 341 19.56 2.75 -15.18
CA CYS A 341 18.26 2.24 -14.75
C CYS A 341 17.27 3.35 -14.36
N ARG A 342 17.75 4.57 -14.18
CA ARG A 342 16.95 5.75 -13.92
C ARG A 342 16.17 6.21 -15.15
N ASP A 343 16.68 5.91 -16.34
CA ASP A 343 16.09 6.33 -17.60
C ASP A 343 14.76 5.63 -17.88
N GLU A 344 13.73 6.41 -18.22
CA GLU A 344 12.40 5.85 -18.50
C GLU A 344 12.39 4.95 -19.74
N ALA A 345 13.24 5.20 -20.73
CA ALA A 345 13.33 4.34 -21.90
C ALA A 345 13.90 3.00 -21.52
N TRP A 346 15.01 2.99 -20.75
CA TRP A 346 15.57 1.75 -20.22
C TRP A 346 14.54 0.96 -19.38
N GLN A 347 13.79 1.63 -18.50
CA GLN A 347 12.74 0.98 -17.68
C GLN A 347 11.66 0.33 -18.56
N ARG A 348 11.23 0.99 -19.64
CA ARG A 348 10.23 0.45 -20.58
C ARG A 348 10.78 -0.72 -21.38
N ASP A 349 12.00 -0.58 -21.89
CA ASP A 349 12.63 -1.62 -22.72
C ASP A 349 12.89 -2.88 -21.91
N ALA A 350 13.45 -2.74 -20.70
CA ALA A 350 13.65 -3.85 -19.76
C ALA A 350 12.33 -4.53 -19.35
N ALA A 351 11.29 -3.74 -19.13
CA ALA A 351 9.96 -4.28 -18.81
C ALA A 351 9.34 -5.03 -19.99
N LEU A 352 9.53 -4.56 -21.22
CA LEU A 352 9.05 -5.22 -22.43
C LEU A 352 9.81 -6.52 -22.67
N GLU A 353 11.14 -6.52 -22.58
CA GLU A 353 11.98 -7.71 -22.70
C GLU A 353 11.58 -8.78 -21.68
N LEU A 354 11.39 -8.38 -20.41
CA LEU A 354 10.93 -9.31 -19.36
C LEU A 354 9.55 -9.88 -19.68
N LYS A 355 8.62 -9.03 -20.15
CA LYS A 355 7.29 -9.45 -20.53
C LYS A 355 7.33 -10.53 -21.62
N GLU A 356 8.04 -10.29 -22.72
CA GLU A 356 8.18 -11.22 -23.82
C GLU A 356 8.83 -12.55 -23.37
N ALA A 357 9.87 -12.44 -22.54
CA ALA A 357 10.54 -13.61 -21.97
C ALA A 357 9.63 -14.46 -21.08
N LEU A 358 8.77 -13.84 -20.28
CA LEU A 358 7.80 -14.53 -19.41
C LEU A 358 6.66 -15.15 -20.21
N GLU A 359 6.08 -14.41 -21.16
CA GLU A 359 5.01 -14.91 -22.03
C GLU A 359 5.48 -16.12 -22.88
N GLY A 360 6.73 -16.07 -23.38
CA GLY A 360 7.37 -17.20 -24.05
C GLY A 360 7.55 -18.47 -23.18
N ARG A 361 7.47 -18.31 -21.85
CA ARG A 361 7.51 -19.40 -20.85
C ARG A 361 6.13 -19.77 -20.31
N GLY A 362 5.07 -19.20 -20.88
CA GLY A 362 3.69 -19.48 -20.47
C GLY A 362 3.27 -18.79 -19.16
N VAL A 363 4.01 -17.78 -18.70
CA VAL A 363 3.65 -16.97 -17.53
C VAL A 363 2.76 -15.82 -17.95
N SER A 364 1.62 -15.66 -17.30
CA SER A 364 0.71 -14.53 -17.55
C SER A 364 1.30 -13.22 -17.02
N VAL A 365 1.37 -12.20 -17.88
CA VAL A 365 1.82 -10.85 -17.48
C VAL A 365 0.65 -9.89 -17.41
N TRP A 366 0.58 -9.11 -16.33
CA TRP A 366 -0.49 -8.16 -16.10
C TRP A 366 0.04 -6.82 -15.57
N LEU A 367 -0.74 -5.74 -15.75
CA LEU A 367 -0.36 -4.37 -15.40
C LEU A 367 -1.25 -3.76 -14.30
N SER A 368 -2.23 -4.52 -13.80
CA SER A 368 -3.15 -4.05 -12.76
C SER A 368 -2.60 -4.28 -11.36
N GLU A 369 -3.36 -3.86 -10.35
CA GLU A 369 -2.97 -4.02 -8.94
C GLU A 369 -3.18 -5.45 -8.41
N LEU A 370 -4.00 -6.26 -9.09
CA LEU A 370 -4.35 -7.62 -8.70
C LEU A 370 -4.18 -8.58 -9.88
N PRO A 371 -3.83 -9.84 -9.63
CA PRO A 371 -3.91 -10.89 -10.65
C PRO A 371 -5.30 -10.93 -11.29
N PRO A 372 -5.40 -11.21 -12.60
CA PRO A 372 -6.70 -11.20 -13.32
C PRO A 372 -7.77 -12.06 -12.66
N GLU A 373 -7.42 -13.24 -12.16
CA GLU A 373 -8.33 -14.13 -11.43
C GLU A 373 -8.91 -13.49 -10.16
N VAL A 374 -8.08 -12.75 -9.42
CA VAL A 374 -8.50 -12.04 -8.20
C VAL A 374 -9.35 -10.83 -8.56
N ALA A 375 -8.95 -10.08 -9.57
CA ALA A 375 -9.68 -8.89 -10.05
C ALA A 375 -11.07 -9.23 -10.61
N ALA A 376 -11.20 -10.39 -11.24
CA ALA A 376 -12.46 -10.88 -11.80
C ALA A 376 -13.43 -11.46 -10.77
N TRP A 377 -12.98 -11.71 -9.53
CA TRP A 377 -13.83 -12.30 -8.50
C TRP A 377 -15.03 -11.41 -8.14
N ARG A 378 -16.18 -12.04 -7.99
CA ARG A 378 -17.42 -11.41 -7.52
C ARG A 378 -18.04 -12.27 -6.41
N PRO A 379 -18.68 -11.68 -5.39
CA PRO A 379 -19.42 -12.44 -4.37
C PRO A 379 -20.53 -13.26 -5.01
N GLN A 380 -20.81 -14.44 -4.46
CA GLN A 380 -21.94 -15.24 -4.89
C GLN A 380 -23.25 -14.47 -4.62
N GLY A 381 -24.12 -14.38 -5.63
CA GLY A 381 -25.40 -13.67 -5.51
C GLY A 381 -25.35 -12.16 -5.78
N SER A 382 -24.23 -11.63 -6.29
CA SER A 382 -24.21 -10.28 -6.84
C SER A 382 -24.93 -10.25 -8.20
N PRO A 383 -25.80 -9.25 -8.46
CA PRO A 383 -26.48 -9.09 -9.74
C PRO A 383 -25.53 -8.81 -10.90
#